data_50d201a65402783069ffb7ed208d5fd6
#
_entry.id   50d201a65402783069ffb7ed208d5fd6
#
_cell.length_a   1.000
_cell.length_b   1.000
_cell.length_c   1.000
_cell.angle_alpha   90.00
_cell.angle_beta   90.00
_cell.angle_gamma   90.00
#
_symmetry.space_group_name_H-M   'P 1'
#
loop_
_entity.id
_entity.type
_entity.pdbx_description
1 polymer ?
#
loop_
_entity_poly.entity_id
_entity_poly.type
_entity_poly.pdbx_seq_one_letter_code
_entity_poly.pdbx_strand_id
1 'polypeptide(L)'
;TLATDRTHAFQIANQLAPEHLELSIADAPAAMPFLHHYGALFVGHASAEVLGDYCAGPNHTLPTGGTARSAGGLSVHHFLRIRTWMQIDDLSAAQELIQDAIDLAHHEGLEAHARSAQHRQKHNKTNHA
;
A
#
# COMPACT_ATOMS: atom_id res chain seq x y z
N THR A 1 30.45 1.14 4.59
CA THR A 1 30.39 0.90 3.14
C THR A 1 30.76 2.17 2.40
N LEU A 2 31.60 2.06 1.37
CA LEU A 2 31.91 3.17 0.47
C LEU A 2 31.13 2.98 -0.83
N ALA A 3 30.48 4.04 -1.29
CA ALA A 3 29.85 4.08 -2.61
C ALA A 3 30.81 4.73 -3.63
N THR A 4 30.77 4.30 -4.87
CA THR A 4 31.59 4.83 -5.95
C THR A 4 31.10 6.19 -6.43
N ASP A 5 29.80 6.42 -6.34
CA ASP A 5 29.13 7.64 -6.74
C ASP A 5 27.78 7.77 -6.02
N ARG A 6 27.06 8.86 -6.31
CA ARG A 6 25.76 9.15 -5.70
C ARG A 6 24.70 8.10 -6.04
N THR A 7 24.65 7.63 -7.28
CA THR A 7 23.67 6.62 -7.72
C THR A 7 23.86 5.31 -6.98
N HIS A 8 25.12 4.88 -6.86
CA HIS A 8 25.47 3.67 -6.09
C HIS A 8 25.11 3.84 -4.59
N ALA A 9 25.31 5.04 -4.02
CA ALA A 9 24.89 5.32 -2.65
C ALA A 9 23.37 5.15 -2.46
N PHE A 10 22.56 5.65 -3.40
CA PHE A 10 21.10 5.48 -3.37
C PHE A 10 20.66 4.02 -3.52
N GLN A 11 21.33 3.26 -4.38
CA GLN A 11 21.08 1.82 -4.52
C GLN A 11 21.34 1.07 -3.21
N ILE A 12 22.48 1.36 -2.57
CA ILE A 12 22.82 0.77 -1.26
C ILE A 12 21.78 1.14 -0.20
N ALA A 13 21.39 2.42 -0.11
CA ALA A 13 20.39 2.87 0.84
C ALA A 13 19.05 2.15 0.63
N ASN A 14 18.58 2.04 -0.61
CA ASN A 14 17.35 1.31 -0.94
C ASN A 14 17.46 -0.20 -0.65
N GLN A 15 18.63 -0.80 -0.84
CA GLN A 15 18.86 -2.21 -0.49
C GLN A 15 18.86 -2.44 1.02
N LEU A 16 19.40 -1.53 1.79
CA LEU A 16 19.40 -1.62 3.25
C LEU A 16 18.02 -1.40 3.84
N ALA A 17 17.24 -0.50 3.22
CA ALA A 17 15.94 -0.07 3.72
C ALA A 17 16.01 0.27 5.23
N PRO A 18 16.83 1.25 5.62
CA PRO A 18 17.14 1.51 7.01
C PRO A 18 15.94 2.08 7.76
N GLU A 19 15.96 1.93 9.07
CA GLU A 19 15.02 2.58 9.97
C GLU A 19 15.11 4.10 9.84
N HIS A 20 16.33 4.64 9.96
CA HIS A 20 16.63 6.05 9.80
C HIS A 20 17.58 6.25 8.61
N LEU A 21 17.23 7.15 7.72
CA LEU A 21 18.05 7.54 6.59
C LEU A 21 18.31 9.04 6.64
N GLU A 22 19.55 9.42 6.96
CA GLU A 22 19.95 10.82 6.91
C GLU A 22 20.61 11.16 5.58
N LEU A 23 20.14 12.21 4.93
CA LEU A 23 20.61 12.67 3.65
C LEU A 23 21.39 13.98 3.78
N SER A 24 22.65 13.88 4.17
CA SER A 24 23.57 14.99 4.42
C SER A 24 24.42 15.34 3.20
N ILE A 25 23.77 15.83 2.13
CA ILE A 25 24.42 16.25 0.88
C ILE A 25 23.96 17.65 0.47
N ALA A 26 24.75 18.33 -0.37
CA ALA A 26 24.51 19.73 -0.75
C ALA A 26 23.13 19.95 -1.41
N ASP A 27 22.64 19.01 -2.19
CA ASP A 27 21.35 19.09 -2.89
C ASP A 27 20.44 17.93 -2.44
N ALA A 28 20.19 17.88 -1.15
CA ALA A 28 19.41 16.80 -0.54
C ALA A 28 17.97 16.71 -1.08
N PRO A 29 17.21 17.81 -1.28
CA PRO A 29 15.85 17.70 -1.82
C PRO A 29 15.77 17.04 -3.21
N ALA A 30 16.75 17.31 -4.10
CA ALA A 30 16.76 16.72 -5.43
C ALA A 30 17.09 15.22 -5.44
N ALA A 31 17.64 14.70 -4.34
CA ALA A 31 17.93 13.27 -4.20
C ALA A 31 16.75 12.45 -3.68
N MET A 32 15.76 13.06 -3.07
CA MET A 32 14.61 12.36 -2.47
C MET A 32 13.87 11.43 -3.43
N PRO A 33 13.62 11.77 -4.72
CA PRO A 33 12.93 10.90 -5.64
C PRO A 33 13.64 9.56 -5.94
N PHE A 34 14.92 9.42 -5.58
CA PHE A 34 15.71 8.22 -5.81
C PHE A 34 15.78 7.30 -4.58
N LEU A 35 15.20 7.74 -3.45
CA LEU A 35 15.17 7.00 -2.19
C LEU A 35 13.74 6.52 -1.95
N HIS A 36 13.56 5.19 -1.85
CA HIS A 36 12.24 4.57 -1.83
C HIS A 36 11.97 3.76 -0.56
N HIS A 37 13.04 3.29 0.09
CA HIS A 37 12.92 2.36 1.20
C HIS A 37 13.65 2.89 2.45
N TYR A 38 12.89 3.49 3.34
CA TYR A 38 13.36 4.00 4.64
C TYR A 38 12.20 4.06 5.64
N GLY A 39 12.48 3.94 6.92
CA GLY A 39 11.51 4.16 7.98
C GLY A 39 11.18 5.65 8.14
N ALA A 40 12.23 6.46 8.29
CA ALA A 40 12.17 7.93 8.27
C ALA A 40 13.34 8.49 7.47
N LEU A 41 13.09 9.56 6.69
CA LEU A 41 14.10 10.28 5.90
C LEU A 41 14.32 11.66 6.49
N PHE A 42 15.57 11.97 6.83
CA PHE A 42 16.02 13.25 7.35
C PHE A 42 16.79 14.00 6.27
N VAL A 43 16.29 15.15 5.84
CA VAL A 43 16.77 15.82 4.64
C VAL A 43 17.59 17.05 5.00
N GLY A 44 18.89 16.99 4.76
CA GLY A 44 19.84 18.08 5.01
C GLY A 44 20.32 18.15 6.45
N HIS A 45 21.40 18.90 6.67
CA HIS A 45 22.11 18.96 7.94
C HIS A 45 21.29 19.53 9.14
N ALA A 46 20.21 20.25 8.87
CA ALA A 46 19.36 20.80 9.93
C ALA A 46 18.32 19.80 10.45
N SER A 47 18.13 18.68 9.75
CA SER A 47 17.11 17.69 10.05
C SER A 47 17.67 16.55 10.89
N ALA A 48 18.07 16.87 12.11
CA ALA A 48 18.61 15.87 13.03
C ALA A 48 17.57 14.78 13.35
N GLU A 49 18.01 13.52 13.36
CA GLU A 49 17.21 12.31 13.62
C GLU A 49 16.32 12.45 14.87
N VAL A 50 16.88 12.94 15.96
CA VAL A 50 16.17 13.15 17.24
C VAL A 50 14.95 14.04 17.13
N LEU A 51 14.91 14.97 16.17
CA LEU A 51 13.75 15.84 15.94
C LEU A 51 12.60 15.06 15.30
N GLY A 52 12.88 14.06 14.51
CA GLY A 52 11.88 13.14 13.94
C GLY A 52 11.31 12.20 14.99
N ASP A 53 12.14 11.76 15.94
CA ASP A 53 11.69 10.92 17.03
C ASP A 53 10.80 11.66 18.01
N TYR A 54 11.09 12.96 18.24
CA TYR A 54 10.40 13.79 19.21
C TYR A 54 10.02 15.14 18.62
N CYS A 55 8.79 15.54 18.80
CA CYS A 55 8.26 16.89 18.61
C CYS A 55 8.03 17.37 17.16
N ALA A 56 8.64 16.81 16.14
CA ALA A 56 8.48 17.28 14.75
C ALA A 56 7.24 16.72 14.04
N GLY A 57 6.50 15.81 14.68
CA GLY A 57 5.28 15.20 14.11
C GLY A 57 5.39 13.69 13.86
N PRO A 58 6.45 13.17 13.24
CA PRO A 58 6.72 11.73 13.23
C PRO A 58 6.94 11.18 14.65
N ASN A 59 7.16 9.88 14.76
CA ASN A 59 7.53 9.25 16.02
C ASN A 59 8.63 8.20 15.80
N HIS A 60 9.21 7.72 16.89
CA HIS A 60 10.33 6.80 16.89
C HIS A 60 9.95 5.33 16.63
N THR A 61 8.68 5.01 16.47
CA THR A 61 8.22 3.65 16.16
C THR A 61 8.28 3.43 14.65
N LEU A 62 9.41 2.97 14.18
CA LEU A 62 9.75 2.84 12.76
C LEU A 62 10.01 1.39 12.38
N PRO A 63 9.88 1.02 11.09
CA PRO A 63 10.19 -0.31 10.61
C PRO A 63 11.70 -0.58 10.67
N THR A 64 12.08 -1.73 11.22
CA THR A 64 13.48 -2.17 11.38
C THR A 64 13.78 -3.39 10.50
N GLY A 65 15.06 -3.77 10.40
CA GLY A 65 15.46 -5.00 9.72
C GLY A 65 15.11 -5.06 8.24
N GLY A 66 15.04 -3.91 7.56
CA GLY A 66 14.72 -3.83 6.15
C GLY A 66 13.21 -3.90 5.83
N THR A 67 12.33 -3.93 6.83
CA THR A 67 10.88 -3.95 6.63
C THR A 67 10.32 -2.65 6.08
N ALA A 68 11.12 -1.57 6.05
CA ALA A 68 10.78 -0.32 5.40
C ALA A 68 10.52 -0.44 3.88
N ARG A 69 10.74 -1.62 3.28
CA ARG A 69 10.32 -1.93 1.90
C ARG A 69 8.81 -2.07 1.75
N SER A 70 8.10 -2.39 2.83
CA SER A 70 6.67 -2.71 2.79
C SER A 70 5.86 -2.08 3.93
N ALA A 71 6.52 -1.49 4.92
CA ALA A 71 5.88 -0.87 6.06
C ALA A 71 6.42 0.54 6.30
N GLY A 72 5.58 1.44 6.78
CA GLY A 72 5.96 2.76 7.28
C GLY A 72 6.02 2.81 8.79
N GLY A 73 6.43 3.96 9.33
CA GLY A 73 6.40 4.23 10.76
C GLY A 73 4.97 4.27 11.32
N LEU A 74 4.85 4.15 12.63
CA LEU A 74 3.57 4.24 13.32
C LEU A 74 2.90 5.60 13.03
N SER A 75 1.64 5.55 12.68
CA SER A 75 0.85 6.74 12.34
C SER A 75 -0.58 6.60 12.86
N VAL A 76 -1.35 7.68 12.82
CA VAL A 76 -2.78 7.67 13.16
C VAL A 76 -3.57 6.68 12.32
N HIS A 77 -3.12 6.37 11.10
CA HIS A 77 -3.77 5.42 10.21
C HIS A 77 -3.80 4.00 10.78
N HIS A 78 -2.84 3.61 11.62
CA HIS A 78 -2.82 2.30 12.28
C HIS A 78 -3.94 2.14 13.31
N PHE A 79 -4.49 3.23 13.79
CA PHE A 79 -5.61 3.26 14.74
C PHE A 79 -6.96 3.47 14.05
N LEU A 80 -6.98 3.63 12.73
CA LEU A 80 -8.18 3.74 11.94
C LEU A 80 -8.57 2.37 11.38
N ARG A 81 -9.85 2.06 11.44
CA ARG A 81 -10.42 0.87 10.83
C ARG A 81 -11.23 1.26 9.61
N ILE A 82 -10.79 0.84 8.44
CA ILE A 82 -11.57 0.94 7.22
C ILE A 82 -12.69 -0.12 7.28
N ARG A 83 -13.92 0.32 7.12
CA ARG A 83 -15.09 -0.56 6.96
C ARG A 83 -15.64 -0.35 5.56
N THR A 84 -15.87 -1.45 4.88
CA THR A 84 -16.51 -1.44 3.57
C THR A 84 -17.96 -1.86 3.69
N TRP A 85 -18.82 -1.30 2.86
CA TRP A 85 -20.19 -1.73 2.66
C TRP A 85 -20.48 -1.70 1.16
N MET A 86 -21.43 -2.53 0.73
CA MET A 86 -21.86 -2.61 -0.66
C MET A 86 -23.38 -2.71 -0.69
N GLN A 87 -23.97 -1.97 -1.60
CA GLN A 87 -25.40 -2.03 -1.92
C GLN A 87 -25.54 -2.04 -3.44
N ILE A 88 -26.43 -2.90 -3.94
CA ILE A 88 -26.80 -2.92 -5.35
C ILE A 88 -28.22 -2.37 -5.43
N ASP A 89 -28.38 -1.18 -5.97
CA ASP A 89 -29.67 -0.51 -6.10
C ASP A 89 -30.39 -0.94 -7.37
N ASP A 90 -29.67 -1.27 -8.44
CA ASP A 90 -30.20 -1.76 -9.70
C ASP A 90 -29.59 -3.13 -10.05
N LEU A 91 -30.34 -4.17 -9.76
CA LEU A 91 -29.93 -5.54 -10.11
C LEU A 91 -29.84 -5.77 -11.61
N SER A 92 -30.56 -4.97 -12.43
CA SER A 92 -30.48 -5.09 -13.90
C SER A 92 -29.18 -4.56 -14.45
N ALA A 93 -28.71 -3.44 -13.91
CA ALA A 93 -27.43 -2.85 -14.28
C ALA A 93 -26.23 -3.70 -13.76
N ALA A 94 -26.45 -4.48 -12.72
CA ALA A 94 -25.41 -5.32 -12.10
C ALA A 94 -25.21 -6.69 -12.76
N GLN A 95 -25.89 -7.01 -13.86
CA GLN A 95 -25.83 -8.38 -14.43
C GLN A 95 -24.45 -8.78 -14.94
N GLU A 96 -23.68 -7.86 -15.51
CA GLU A 96 -22.31 -8.10 -15.94
C GLU A 96 -21.40 -8.38 -14.73
N LEU A 97 -21.46 -7.55 -13.69
CA LEU A 97 -20.75 -7.77 -12.42
C LEU A 97 -21.09 -9.14 -11.80
N ILE A 98 -22.34 -9.54 -11.86
CA ILE A 98 -22.78 -10.85 -11.32
C ILE A 98 -22.16 -11.99 -12.13
N GLN A 99 -22.12 -11.87 -13.48
CA GLN A 99 -21.51 -12.87 -14.33
C GLN A 99 -20.01 -12.99 -14.06
N ASP A 100 -19.30 -11.87 -13.97
CA ASP A 100 -17.87 -11.82 -13.64
C ASP A 100 -17.58 -12.48 -12.28
N ALA A 101 -18.43 -12.23 -11.29
CA ALA A 101 -18.30 -12.85 -9.98
C ALA A 101 -18.52 -14.40 -10.03
N ILE A 102 -19.42 -14.88 -10.88
CA ILE A 102 -19.64 -16.32 -11.09
C ILE A 102 -18.38 -16.94 -11.72
N ASP A 103 -17.88 -16.33 -12.79
CA ASP A 103 -16.75 -16.85 -13.54
C ASP A 103 -15.49 -16.87 -12.68
N LEU A 104 -15.23 -15.80 -11.94
CA LEU A 104 -14.10 -15.72 -11.02
C LEU A 104 -14.20 -16.77 -9.91
N ALA A 105 -15.39 -16.94 -9.31
CA ALA A 105 -15.62 -17.95 -8.28
C ALA A 105 -15.38 -19.38 -8.80
N HIS A 106 -15.76 -19.67 -10.03
CA HIS A 106 -15.45 -20.96 -10.66
C HIS A 106 -13.94 -21.13 -10.90
N HIS A 107 -13.24 -20.08 -11.35
CA HIS A 107 -11.78 -20.13 -11.52
C HIS A 107 -11.04 -20.40 -10.21
N GLU A 108 -11.57 -19.89 -9.10
CA GLU A 108 -11.04 -20.14 -7.76
C GLU A 108 -11.50 -21.46 -7.13
N GLY A 109 -12.42 -22.20 -7.79
CA GLY A 109 -13.01 -23.44 -7.26
C GLY A 109 -14.01 -23.21 -6.13
N LEU A 110 -14.57 -21.99 -6.01
CA LEU A 110 -15.48 -21.59 -4.94
C LEU A 110 -16.95 -21.74 -5.35
N GLU A 111 -17.42 -22.97 -5.52
CA GLU A 111 -18.76 -23.31 -6.01
C GLU A 111 -19.90 -22.66 -5.21
N ALA A 112 -19.78 -22.54 -3.89
CA ALA A 112 -20.80 -21.91 -3.07
C ALA A 112 -20.92 -20.40 -3.35
N HIS A 113 -19.80 -19.74 -3.67
CA HIS A 113 -19.76 -18.33 -4.07
C HIS A 113 -20.40 -18.15 -5.46
N ALA A 114 -20.03 -19.00 -6.42
CA ALA A 114 -20.63 -19.01 -7.76
C ALA A 114 -22.16 -19.14 -7.70
N ARG A 115 -22.66 -20.13 -6.96
CA ARG A 115 -24.11 -20.31 -6.76
C ARG A 115 -24.77 -19.11 -6.07
N SER A 116 -24.11 -18.51 -5.09
CA SER A 116 -24.62 -17.30 -4.44
C SER A 116 -24.79 -16.15 -5.43
N ALA A 117 -23.85 -15.94 -6.34
CA ALA A 117 -23.94 -14.94 -7.40
C ALA A 117 -25.04 -15.32 -8.44
N GLN A 118 -25.12 -16.59 -8.87
CA GLN A 118 -26.12 -17.11 -9.81
C GLN A 118 -27.55 -16.84 -9.34
N HIS A 119 -27.84 -16.95 -8.05
CA HIS A 119 -29.16 -16.62 -7.50
C HIS A 119 -29.57 -15.17 -7.67
N ARG A 120 -28.66 -14.29 -8.03
CA ARG A 120 -28.89 -12.87 -8.30
C ARG A 120 -28.96 -12.55 -9.79
N GLN A 121 -28.70 -13.53 -10.67
CA GLN A 121 -28.96 -13.35 -12.08
C GLN A 121 -30.47 -13.21 -12.33
N LYS A 122 -30.83 -12.33 -13.27
CA LYS A 122 -32.22 -12.30 -13.76
C LYS A 122 -32.47 -13.60 -14.53
N HIS A 123 -33.33 -14.43 -14.02
CA HIS A 123 -33.95 -15.45 -14.82
C HIS A 123 -34.80 -14.74 -15.89
N ASN A 124 -34.40 -14.82 -17.14
CA ASN A 124 -35.34 -14.64 -18.24
C ASN A 124 -36.41 -15.72 -18.09
N LYS A 125 -37.51 -15.40 -17.44
CA LYS A 125 -38.70 -16.18 -17.59
C LYS A 125 -39.14 -16.04 -19.04
N THR A 126 -38.66 -16.91 -19.90
CA THR A 126 -39.33 -17.18 -21.18
C THR A 126 -40.70 -17.69 -20.81
N ASN A 127 -41.70 -16.78 -20.85
CA ASN A 127 -43.08 -17.17 -20.91
C ASN A 127 -43.28 -17.92 -22.23
N HIS A 128 -43.20 -19.22 -22.17
CA HIS A 128 -43.87 -20.05 -23.15
C HIS A 128 -45.30 -20.16 -22.70
N ALA A 129 -46.16 -19.30 -23.31
CA ALA A 129 -47.61 -19.50 -23.37
C ALA A 129 -47.91 -20.60 -24.41
#